data_7b1ac0fdf1adba3f3ea6d72d92dd18ec
#
_entry.id   7b1ac0fdf1adba3f3ea6d72d92dd18ec
#
_cell.length_a   1.000
_cell.length_b   1.000
_cell.length_c   1.000
_cell.angle_alpha   90.00
_cell.angle_beta   90.00
_cell.angle_gamma   90.00
#
_symmetry.space_group_name_H-M   'P 1'
#
loop_
_entity.id
_entity.type
_entity.pdbx_description
1 polymer ?
#
loop_
_entity_poly.entity_id
_entity_poly.type
_entity_poly.pdbx_seq_one_letter_code
_entity_poly.pdbx_strand_id
1 'polypeptide(L)'
;MENRKIQFSLVYRDMFQSSGKFQPRKDQLERIAPVIIKMGCFARVETNGGAFEQVNLLYGENPNKAVRAFTKPFNEVGIKTHMLDRGLNALRMFPVPADVRRLMYKVKHAQGVDITRIFCGLNDVRNIIPSIKYALEAGMTPQATLCITNSPIHTAEYYANIADQLIEAGAPEICLKDMAGIGQPAMLGKLVKMIKDKHPEIIIQYHGHSGPGLSMASILEVCKNGADVIDTAIEPLSWGKVHPDIISVQSMLKNYGFDVPEINMEAYMEARKLTQEFIDDFLGYFMNPANKLMSSLLLGCGLPGGMMGSMMADLKGVMDAINNNRKNKGEEPFSEDALLVRLFNEVAYVWPRVGYPPLVTPFSQYVKNIALMNLLTESMGKPRYSMMDPSIWGMILGKSGKLPGEVAPEIIELAKEKGFEFTTADPQSNYPDDLPRFIEEMEKNGWERGEDDEELFEFAMHESQYRDYKSGVAKERFLKDLQAAKDKEMQKSGMSLEEVAAYKHAEADAITAPENGTVMWEINGDADGTKSIAPMVGKQYKEGDRFCYLQNQFGQVIEIPAALGGKLVEVCADQKRPTASGNKGPQLRCGSVS
;
A
#
# COMPACT_ATOMS: atom_id res chain seq x y z
N MET A 1 15.61 -19.23 -21.72
CA MET A 1 15.24 -18.70 -20.39
C MET A 1 16.36 -18.86 -19.37
N GLU A 2 17.23 -19.83 -19.56
CA GLU A 2 18.36 -20.04 -18.65
C GLU A 2 19.28 -18.82 -18.61
N ASN A 3 19.60 -18.36 -17.40
CA ASN A 3 20.49 -17.25 -17.07
C ASN A 3 19.98 -15.82 -17.41
N ARG A 4 18.68 -15.59 -17.60
CA ARG A 4 18.20 -14.22 -17.74
C ARG A 4 18.24 -13.51 -16.38
N LYS A 5 18.90 -12.34 -16.35
CA LYS A 5 19.06 -11.54 -15.14
C LYS A 5 17.75 -10.78 -14.83
N ILE A 6 17.29 -10.88 -13.57
CA ILE A 6 16.17 -10.11 -13.04
C ILE A 6 16.70 -9.26 -11.87
N GLN A 7 16.31 -7.99 -11.84
CA GLN A 7 16.62 -7.08 -10.75
C GLN A 7 15.42 -6.97 -9.80
N PHE A 8 15.71 -6.69 -8.53
CA PHE A 8 14.67 -6.41 -7.54
C PHE A 8 14.64 -4.94 -7.15
N SER A 9 13.43 -4.45 -6.91
CA SER A 9 13.14 -3.13 -6.36
C SER A 9 12.37 -3.29 -5.07
N LEU A 10 12.80 -2.61 -4.00
CA LEU A 10 12.07 -2.57 -2.74
C LEU A 10 11.08 -1.40 -2.76
N VAL A 11 9.80 -1.68 -2.62
CA VAL A 11 8.74 -0.65 -2.56
C VAL A 11 8.51 -0.15 -1.13
N TYR A 12 9.57 0.33 -0.47
CA TYR A 12 9.54 0.64 0.96
C TYR A 12 8.47 1.68 1.32
N ARG A 13 8.32 2.76 0.54
CA ARG A 13 7.25 3.73 0.70
C ARG A 13 5.86 3.10 0.54
N ASP A 14 5.66 2.26 -0.49
CA ASP A 14 4.35 1.68 -0.79
C ASP A 14 3.92 0.61 0.24
N MET A 15 4.89 -0.10 0.84
CA MET A 15 4.63 -1.05 1.92
C MET A 15 3.83 -0.40 3.06
N PHE A 16 4.23 0.79 3.49
CA PHE A 16 3.54 1.51 4.57
C PHE A 16 2.22 2.13 4.09
N GLN A 17 2.19 2.71 2.89
CA GLN A 17 0.95 3.27 2.34
C GLN A 17 -0.14 2.21 2.15
N SER A 18 0.22 1.02 1.70
CA SER A 18 -0.72 -0.09 1.49
C SER A 18 -1.17 -0.75 2.80
N SER A 19 -0.37 -0.61 3.86
CA SER A 19 -0.66 -1.17 5.18
C SER A 19 -1.43 -0.22 6.08
N GLY A 20 -1.18 1.10 6.01
CA GLY A 20 -1.70 2.08 6.93
C GLY A 20 -1.77 3.51 6.40
N LYS A 21 -1.91 4.47 7.33
CA LYS A 21 -2.05 5.89 6.99
C LYS A 21 -0.72 6.63 6.92
N PHE A 22 0.24 6.24 7.76
CA PHE A 22 1.48 7.00 7.96
C PHE A 22 2.71 6.26 7.41
N GLN A 23 3.79 7.02 7.24
CA GLN A 23 5.11 6.57 6.80
C GLN A 23 6.09 6.62 7.97
N PRO A 24 7.24 5.92 7.94
CA PRO A 24 8.29 6.09 8.94
C PRO A 24 8.80 7.53 8.99
N ARG A 25 9.17 7.99 10.19
CA ARG A 25 9.81 9.29 10.40
C ARG A 25 11.24 9.31 9.84
N LYS A 26 11.78 10.52 9.68
CA LYS A 26 13.15 10.74 9.20
C LYS A 26 14.19 9.90 9.97
N ASP A 27 14.14 9.91 11.30
CA ASP A 27 15.07 9.15 12.16
C ASP A 27 14.99 7.63 11.93
N GLN A 28 13.79 7.11 11.67
CA GLN A 28 13.56 5.71 11.34
C GLN A 28 14.08 5.36 9.94
N LEU A 29 13.89 6.26 8.97
CA LEU A 29 14.43 6.10 7.61
C LEU A 29 15.96 6.12 7.58
N GLU A 30 16.61 6.97 8.38
CA GLU A 30 18.07 7.00 8.54
C GLU A 30 18.62 5.68 9.12
N ARG A 31 17.87 5.04 10.02
CA ARG A 31 18.27 3.77 10.64
C ARG A 31 18.11 2.57 9.70
N ILE A 32 17.08 2.55 8.87
CA ILE A 32 16.79 1.39 8.02
C ILE A 32 17.60 1.39 6.71
N ALA A 33 17.94 2.54 6.15
CA ALA A 33 18.63 2.63 4.86
C ALA A 33 19.95 1.82 4.80
N PRO A 34 20.87 1.91 5.78
CA PRO A 34 22.08 1.09 5.78
C PRO A 34 21.81 -0.41 5.82
N VAL A 35 20.75 -0.83 6.50
CA VAL A 35 20.37 -2.24 6.60
C VAL A 35 19.81 -2.76 5.28
N ILE A 36 18.98 -1.98 4.60
CA ILE A 36 18.51 -2.31 3.24
C ILE A 36 19.69 -2.44 2.27
N ILE A 37 20.66 -1.54 2.33
CA ILE A 37 21.87 -1.62 1.53
C ILE A 37 22.64 -2.91 1.80
N LYS A 38 22.82 -3.28 3.09
CA LYS A 38 23.49 -4.50 3.52
C LYS A 38 22.79 -5.78 3.04
N MET A 39 21.49 -5.74 2.76
CA MET A 39 20.78 -6.88 2.16
C MET A 39 21.37 -7.29 0.80
N GLY A 40 21.94 -6.36 0.04
CA GLY A 40 22.73 -6.61 -1.18
C GLY A 40 21.92 -7.05 -2.40
N CYS A 41 20.61 -7.10 -2.33
CA CYS A 41 19.74 -7.69 -3.35
C CYS A 41 18.92 -6.67 -4.15
N PHE A 42 18.85 -5.41 -3.73
CA PHE A 42 18.05 -4.40 -4.40
C PHE A 42 18.88 -3.53 -5.34
N ALA A 43 18.44 -3.43 -6.59
CA ALA A 43 18.96 -2.46 -7.55
C ALA A 43 18.25 -1.10 -7.42
N ARG A 44 17.06 -1.09 -6.86
CA ARG A 44 16.20 0.08 -6.71
C ARG A 44 15.45 0.07 -5.37
N VAL A 45 15.16 1.28 -4.86
CA VAL A 45 14.31 1.46 -3.66
C VAL A 45 13.31 2.59 -3.91
N GLU A 46 12.03 2.35 -3.65
CA GLU A 46 11.00 3.38 -3.64
C GLU A 46 11.07 4.16 -2.33
N THR A 47 11.52 5.41 -2.42
CA THR A 47 11.84 6.22 -1.24
C THR A 47 10.72 7.19 -0.84
N ASN A 48 9.98 7.72 -1.82
CA ASN A 48 9.00 8.78 -1.59
C ASN A 48 7.95 8.84 -2.71
N GLY A 49 7.21 9.93 -2.78
CA GLY A 49 6.18 10.17 -3.79
C GLY A 49 4.80 10.33 -3.20
N GLY A 50 3.79 10.13 -4.00
CA GLY A 50 2.41 10.34 -3.57
C GLY A 50 2.08 9.70 -2.23
N ALA A 51 1.55 10.49 -1.30
CA ALA A 51 1.25 10.22 0.10
C ALA A 51 2.43 10.15 1.07
N PHE A 52 3.67 10.38 0.63
CA PHE A 52 4.83 10.47 1.52
C PHE A 52 4.98 11.89 2.10
N GLU A 53 5.18 12.87 1.24
CA GLU A 53 5.39 14.28 1.62
C GLU A 53 4.19 14.83 2.40
N GLN A 54 3.00 14.62 1.88
CA GLN A 54 1.76 15.03 2.55
C GLN A 54 1.67 14.46 3.97
N VAL A 55 2.04 13.19 4.15
CA VAL A 55 1.94 12.50 5.45
C VAL A 55 2.97 13.01 6.43
N ASN A 56 4.21 13.32 5.99
CA ASN A 56 5.22 13.94 6.83
C ASN A 56 4.74 15.29 7.39
N LEU A 57 4.12 16.13 6.55
CA LEU A 57 3.51 17.37 6.99
C LEU A 57 2.42 17.16 8.04
N LEU A 58 1.61 16.07 7.92
CA LEU A 58 0.52 15.78 8.87
C LEU A 58 1.02 15.47 10.28
N TYR A 59 2.20 14.85 10.45
CA TYR A 59 2.74 14.65 11.80
C TYR A 59 3.79 15.69 12.21
N GLY A 60 3.91 16.76 11.42
CA GLY A 60 4.72 17.95 11.77
C GLY A 60 6.21 17.78 11.50
N GLU A 61 6.59 16.96 10.52
CA GLU A 61 7.97 16.83 10.02
C GLU A 61 8.13 17.46 8.64
N ASN A 62 9.36 17.91 8.37
CA ASN A 62 9.72 18.42 7.06
C ASN A 62 9.99 17.28 6.09
N PRO A 63 9.18 17.08 5.04
CA PRO A 63 9.33 15.99 4.09
C PRO A 63 10.63 16.09 3.29
N ASN A 64 11.12 17.29 2.99
CA ASN A 64 12.35 17.49 2.21
C ASN A 64 13.56 16.91 2.94
N LYS A 65 13.65 17.14 4.25
CA LYS A 65 14.70 16.55 5.10
C LYS A 65 14.61 15.02 5.16
N ALA A 66 13.40 14.47 5.19
CA ALA A 66 13.18 13.04 5.20
C ALA A 66 13.58 12.39 3.86
N VAL A 67 13.20 12.98 2.73
CA VAL A 67 13.59 12.49 1.40
C VAL A 67 15.10 12.51 1.23
N ARG A 68 15.78 13.65 1.49
CA ARG A 68 17.25 13.76 1.40
C ARG A 68 17.97 12.73 2.29
N ALA A 69 17.49 12.55 3.52
CA ALA A 69 18.09 11.60 4.46
C ALA A 69 17.94 10.15 3.99
N PHE A 70 16.84 9.81 3.33
CA PHE A 70 16.57 8.45 2.88
C PHE A 70 17.18 8.12 1.51
N THR A 71 17.26 9.08 0.58
CA THR A 71 17.84 8.87 -0.77
C THR A 71 19.37 8.81 -0.74
N LYS A 72 20.01 9.69 0.03
CA LYS A 72 21.46 9.86 0.05
C LYS A 72 22.26 8.55 0.25
N PRO A 73 21.98 7.69 1.26
CA PRO A 73 22.74 6.46 1.45
C PRO A 73 22.68 5.51 0.24
N PHE A 74 21.55 5.43 -0.43
CA PHE A 74 21.39 4.57 -1.62
C PHE A 74 22.19 5.10 -2.80
N ASN A 75 22.16 6.40 -3.04
CA ASN A 75 22.89 7.03 -4.14
C ASN A 75 24.41 6.88 -3.97
N GLU A 76 24.92 6.97 -2.74
CA GLU A 76 26.35 6.79 -2.44
C GLU A 76 26.88 5.40 -2.82
N VAL A 77 26.01 4.38 -2.86
CA VAL A 77 26.37 3.00 -3.26
C VAL A 77 25.82 2.60 -4.63
N GLY A 78 25.21 3.52 -5.38
CA GLY A 78 24.72 3.29 -6.73
C GLY A 78 23.39 2.53 -6.82
N ILE A 79 22.66 2.38 -5.71
CA ILE A 79 21.27 1.87 -5.72
C ILE A 79 20.36 3.01 -6.18
N LYS A 80 19.55 2.77 -7.20
CA LYS A 80 18.65 3.77 -7.75
C LYS A 80 17.45 4.02 -6.84
N THR A 81 17.15 5.28 -6.60
CA THR A 81 15.96 5.68 -5.86
C THR A 81 14.82 6.04 -6.79
N HIS A 82 13.60 5.74 -6.40
CA HIS A 82 12.44 6.12 -7.21
C HIS A 82 11.26 6.63 -6.37
N MET A 83 10.45 7.47 -7.00
CA MET A 83 9.24 8.03 -6.42
C MET A 83 8.00 7.69 -7.23
N LEU A 84 6.82 7.71 -6.59
CA LEU A 84 5.52 7.62 -7.25
C LEU A 84 4.99 9.01 -7.60
N ASP A 85 4.60 9.18 -8.87
CA ASP A 85 4.08 10.42 -9.45
C ASP A 85 2.76 10.15 -10.19
N ARG A 86 1.75 10.97 -9.93
CA ARG A 86 0.40 10.83 -10.50
C ARG A 86 0.17 11.69 -11.75
N GLY A 87 1.21 11.93 -12.54
CA GLY A 87 1.12 12.71 -13.78
C GLY A 87 0.52 14.09 -13.57
N LEU A 88 -0.66 14.36 -14.15
CA LEU A 88 -1.37 15.65 -13.99
C LEU A 88 -1.56 16.06 -12.51
N ASN A 89 -1.71 15.08 -11.60
CA ASN A 89 -1.93 15.34 -10.18
C ASN A 89 -0.62 15.41 -9.37
N ALA A 90 0.53 15.12 -9.97
CA ALA A 90 1.83 15.05 -9.30
C ALA A 90 1.80 14.24 -7.99
N LEU A 91 2.04 14.82 -6.82
CA LEU A 91 2.04 14.10 -5.53
C LEU A 91 0.71 14.17 -4.78
N ARG A 92 -0.29 14.88 -5.29
CA ARG A 92 -1.60 15.00 -4.64
C ARG A 92 -2.71 14.25 -5.38
N MET A 93 -3.96 14.35 -4.91
CA MET A 93 -5.10 13.60 -5.43
C MET A 93 -5.89 14.34 -6.51
N PHE A 94 -5.56 15.60 -6.79
CA PHE A 94 -6.21 16.48 -7.75
C PHE A 94 -5.15 17.22 -8.59
N PRO A 95 -5.53 17.72 -9.79
CA PRO A 95 -4.60 18.32 -10.73
C PRO A 95 -3.77 19.48 -10.17
N VAL A 96 -2.60 19.65 -10.74
CA VAL A 96 -1.57 20.63 -10.34
C VAL A 96 -1.21 21.53 -11.52
N PRO A 97 -0.99 22.84 -11.33
CA PRO A 97 -0.44 23.73 -12.35
C PRO A 97 0.86 23.19 -12.98
N ALA A 98 1.09 23.50 -14.25
CA ALA A 98 2.22 22.96 -15.01
C ALA A 98 3.58 23.43 -14.46
N ASP A 99 3.67 24.68 -14.01
CA ASP A 99 4.87 25.25 -13.39
C ASP A 99 5.20 24.55 -12.05
N VAL A 100 4.22 24.22 -11.22
CA VAL A 100 4.39 23.46 -9.98
C VAL A 100 4.86 22.03 -10.29
N ARG A 101 4.28 21.36 -11.31
CA ARG A 101 4.75 20.03 -11.77
C ARG A 101 6.21 20.07 -12.22
N ARG A 102 6.59 21.07 -13.02
CA ARG A 102 7.98 21.22 -13.49
C ARG A 102 8.94 21.47 -12.34
N LEU A 103 8.55 22.28 -11.35
CA LEU A 103 9.34 22.50 -10.13
C LEU A 103 9.54 21.20 -9.34
N MET A 104 8.51 20.36 -9.22
CA MET A 104 8.59 19.06 -8.54
C MET A 104 9.79 18.23 -9.00
N TYR A 105 9.94 18.05 -10.32
CA TYR A 105 11.03 17.21 -10.85
C TYR A 105 12.40 17.77 -10.53
N LYS A 106 12.58 19.09 -10.61
CA LYS A 106 13.85 19.76 -10.24
C LYS A 106 14.19 19.51 -8.78
N VAL A 107 13.22 19.77 -7.89
CA VAL A 107 13.39 19.57 -6.44
C VAL A 107 13.69 18.11 -6.11
N LYS A 108 12.92 17.17 -6.67
CA LYS A 108 13.11 15.75 -6.35
C LYS A 108 14.42 15.19 -6.90
N HIS A 109 14.85 15.64 -8.07
CA HIS A 109 16.18 15.30 -8.58
C HIS A 109 17.30 15.84 -7.66
N ALA A 110 17.22 17.10 -7.25
CA ALA A 110 18.17 17.70 -6.31
C ALA A 110 18.18 17.01 -4.94
N GLN A 111 17.06 16.41 -4.53
CA GLN A 111 16.95 15.59 -3.33
C GLN A 111 17.47 14.16 -3.51
N GLY A 112 18.01 13.81 -4.68
CA GLY A 112 18.60 12.51 -4.96
C GLY A 112 17.63 11.43 -5.45
N VAL A 113 16.48 11.81 -6.00
CA VAL A 113 15.56 10.87 -6.64
C VAL A 113 15.96 10.65 -8.10
N ASP A 114 16.33 9.42 -8.47
CA ASP A 114 16.80 9.08 -9.82
C ASP A 114 15.64 8.86 -10.81
N ILE A 115 14.60 8.13 -10.38
CA ILE A 115 13.52 7.65 -11.26
C ILE A 115 12.19 8.20 -10.78
N THR A 116 11.38 8.71 -11.68
CA THR A 116 10.00 9.06 -11.38
C THR A 116 9.04 8.11 -12.08
N ARG A 117 8.22 7.38 -11.29
CA ARG A 117 7.17 6.48 -11.78
C ARG A 117 5.90 7.27 -12.02
N ILE A 118 5.67 7.62 -13.28
CA ILE A 118 4.60 8.54 -13.71
C ILE A 118 3.38 7.74 -14.17
N PHE A 119 2.25 7.87 -13.49
CA PHE A 119 1.00 7.24 -13.92
C PHE A 119 -0.15 8.24 -14.09
N CYS A 120 -1.10 7.88 -14.94
CA CYS A 120 -2.41 8.50 -15.00
C CYS A 120 -3.47 7.43 -14.70
N GLY A 121 -4.36 7.72 -13.75
CA GLY A 121 -5.41 6.76 -13.39
C GLY A 121 -6.39 6.42 -14.52
N LEU A 122 -6.44 7.21 -15.60
CA LEU A 122 -7.21 6.92 -16.82
C LEU A 122 -6.36 6.32 -17.95
N ASN A 123 -5.05 6.17 -17.76
CA ASN A 123 -4.09 5.83 -18.82
C ASN A 123 -4.11 6.84 -19.99
N ASP A 124 -4.53 8.07 -19.75
CA ASP A 124 -4.50 9.13 -20.77
C ASP A 124 -3.07 9.66 -20.93
N VAL A 125 -2.47 9.41 -22.07
CA VAL A 125 -1.09 9.80 -22.38
C VAL A 125 -0.88 11.33 -22.32
N ARG A 126 -1.91 12.15 -22.55
CA ARG A 126 -1.85 13.61 -22.43
C ARG A 126 -1.50 14.07 -21.01
N ASN A 127 -1.88 13.28 -19.99
CA ASN A 127 -1.55 13.55 -18.60
C ASN A 127 -0.13 13.08 -18.22
N ILE A 128 0.47 12.16 -18.98
CA ILE A 128 1.77 11.54 -18.72
C ILE A 128 2.90 12.20 -19.52
N ILE A 129 2.68 12.44 -20.81
CA ILE A 129 3.71 12.96 -21.73
C ILE A 129 4.36 14.28 -21.26
N PRO A 130 3.61 15.28 -20.74
CA PRO A 130 4.26 16.48 -20.20
C PRO A 130 5.19 16.18 -19.03
N SER A 131 4.81 15.26 -18.15
CA SER A 131 5.63 14.81 -17.03
C SER A 131 6.90 14.10 -17.48
N ILE A 132 6.85 13.27 -18.54
CA ILE A 132 8.05 12.66 -19.13
C ILE A 132 9.04 13.74 -19.54
N LYS A 133 8.57 14.77 -20.24
CA LYS A 133 9.41 15.90 -20.70
C LYS A 133 10.02 16.67 -19.52
N TYR A 134 9.23 17.01 -18.52
CA TYR A 134 9.71 17.74 -17.34
C TYR A 134 10.71 16.92 -16.52
N ALA A 135 10.52 15.61 -16.42
CA ALA A 135 11.46 14.71 -15.75
C ALA A 135 12.81 14.65 -16.50
N LEU A 136 12.79 14.51 -17.84
CA LEU A 136 13.99 14.54 -18.67
C LEU A 136 14.72 15.89 -18.57
N GLU A 137 14.00 17.02 -18.63
CA GLU A 137 14.54 18.36 -18.43
C GLU A 137 15.25 18.51 -17.08
N ALA A 138 14.72 17.87 -16.05
CA ALA A 138 15.30 17.89 -14.69
C ALA A 138 16.47 16.91 -14.50
N GLY A 139 16.74 16.02 -15.46
CA GLY A 139 17.78 14.98 -15.35
C GLY A 139 17.33 13.67 -14.69
N MET A 140 16.02 13.50 -14.44
CA MET A 140 15.46 12.27 -13.92
C MET A 140 15.15 11.25 -15.02
N THR A 141 15.11 9.98 -14.68
CA THR A 141 14.62 8.90 -15.55
C THR A 141 13.09 8.79 -15.42
N PRO A 142 12.31 9.12 -16.47
CA PRO A 142 10.87 8.92 -16.44
C PRO A 142 10.54 7.44 -16.69
N GLN A 143 9.92 6.80 -15.71
CA GLN A 143 9.32 5.49 -15.85
C GLN A 143 7.82 5.67 -16.09
N ALA A 144 7.40 5.57 -17.36
CA ALA A 144 6.00 5.74 -17.72
C ALA A 144 5.19 4.48 -17.34
N THR A 145 3.98 4.69 -16.84
CA THR A 145 3.26 3.63 -16.14
C THR A 145 1.90 3.32 -16.77
N LEU A 146 1.63 2.04 -16.97
CA LEU A 146 0.35 1.49 -17.39
C LEU A 146 -0.43 1.03 -16.15
N CYS A 147 -1.56 1.67 -15.86
CA CYS A 147 -2.47 1.23 -14.79
C CYS A 147 -3.25 0.01 -15.27
N ILE A 148 -2.91 -1.15 -14.72
CA ILE A 148 -3.50 -2.43 -15.12
C ILE A 148 -4.88 -2.59 -14.49
N THR A 149 -5.85 -2.94 -15.31
CA THR A 149 -7.18 -3.41 -14.90
C THR A 149 -7.65 -4.50 -15.86
N ASN A 150 -8.72 -5.20 -15.50
CA ASN A 150 -9.24 -6.33 -16.28
C ASN A 150 -10.66 -6.00 -16.76
N SER A 151 -10.82 -5.79 -18.05
CA SER A 151 -12.10 -5.55 -18.69
C SER A 151 -12.03 -5.96 -20.17
N PRO A 152 -13.18 -6.02 -20.90
CA PRO A 152 -13.17 -6.36 -22.32
C PRO A 152 -12.35 -5.42 -23.21
N ILE A 153 -12.09 -4.18 -22.79
CA ILE A 153 -11.32 -3.19 -23.56
C ILE A 153 -9.86 -3.08 -23.13
N HIS A 154 -9.53 -3.49 -21.91
CA HIS A 154 -8.17 -3.43 -21.37
C HIS A 154 -7.39 -4.68 -21.75
N THR A 155 -7.09 -4.83 -23.04
CA THR A 155 -6.34 -5.96 -23.63
C THR A 155 -4.84 -5.68 -23.68
N ALA A 156 -4.02 -6.69 -23.98
CA ALA A 156 -2.60 -6.50 -24.17
C ALA A 156 -2.30 -5.50 -25.31
N GLU A 157 -3.09 -5.54 -26.38
CA GLU A 157 -2.99 -4.63 -27.53
C GLU A 157 -3.31 -3.18 -27.14
N TYR A 158 -4.35 -2.98 -26.32
CA TYR A 158 -4.69 -1.65 -25.78
C TYR A 158 -3.50 -1.05 -25.01
N TYR A 159 -2.92 -1.83 -24.10
CA TYR A 159 -1.78 -1.38 -23.30
C TYR A 159 -0.51 -1.21 -24.12
N ALA A 160 -0.23 -2.10 -25.07
CA ALA A 160 0.93 -1.97 -25.95
C ALA A 160 0.88 -0.68 -26.80
N ASN A 161 -0.30 -0.31 -27.30
CA ASN A 161 -0.47 0.96 -28.04
C ASN A 161 -0.23 2.20 -27.14
N ILE A 162 -0.58 2.15 -25.86
CA ILE A 162 -0.26 3.22 -24.91
C ILE A 162 1.24 3.25 -24.63
N ALA A 163 1.86 2.09 -24.41
CA ALA A 163 3.31 1.98 -24.21
C ALA A 163 4.09 2.59 -25.36
N ASP A 164 3.71 2.28 -26.62
CA ASP A 164 4.33 2.85 -27.82
C ASP A 164 4.35 4.40 -27.77
N GLN A 165 3.21 5.02 -27.49
CA GLN A 165 3.09 6.47 -27.42
C GLN A 165 3.96 7.09 -26.31
N LEU A 166 4.08 6.41 -25.16
CA LEU A 166 4.91 6.86 -24.05
C LEU A 166 6.40 6.69 -24.31
N ILE A 167 6.79 5.61 -25.00
CA ILE A 167 8.17 5.37 -25.46
C ILE A 167 8.56 6.42 -26.53
N GLU A 168 7.71 6.66 -27.50
CA GLU A 168 7.90 7.70 -28.52
C GLU A 168 8.04 9.11 -27.91
N ALA A 169 7.38 9.35 -26.77
CA ALA A 169 7.52 10.61 -26.01
C ALA A 169 8.82 10.72 -25.21
N GLY A 170 9.66 9.66 -25.21
CA GLY A 170 10.99 9.64 -24.60
C GLY A 170 11.09 8.88 -23.28
N ALA A 171 10.10 8.08 -22.88
CA ALA A 171 10.21 7.24 -21.68
C ALA A 171 11.16 6.04 -21.95
N PRO A 172 12.29 5.89 -21.24
CA PRO A 172 13.20 4.77 -21.40
C PRO A 172 12.73 3.53 -20.63
N GLU A 173 11.72 3.67 -19.79
CA GLU A 173 11.19 2.61 -18.93
C GLU A 173 9.67 2.59 -18.93
N ILE A 174 9.10 1.39 -18.88
CA ILE A 174 7.67 1.15 -18.71
C ILE A 174 7.42 0.34 -17.44
N CYS A 175 6.49 0.83 -16.60
CA CYS A 175 6.00 0.09 -15.44
C CYS A 175 4.60 -0.49 -15.70
N LEU A 176 4.44 -1.78 -15.52
CA LEU A 176 3.13 -2.43 -15.46
C LEU A 176 2.64 -2.36 -14.02
N LYS A 177 1.71 -1.45 -13.72
CA LYS A 177 1.24 -1.19 -12.36
C LYS A 177 -0.10 -1.87 -12.10
N ASP A 178 -0.02 -3.05 -11.50
CA ASP A 178 -1.17 -3.84 -11.04
C ASP A 178 -1.47 -3.55 -9.56
N MET A 179 -2.02 -2.37 -9.30
CA MET A 179 -2.30 -1.89 -7.95
C MET A 179 -3.39 -2.70 -7.23
N ALA A 180 -4.28 -3.36 -7.97
CA ALA A 180 -5.30 -4.23 -7.42
C ALA A 180 -4.85 -5.70 -7.32
N GLY A 181 -3.76 -6.08 -7.98
CA GLY A 181 -3.30 -7.46 -8.07
C GLY A 181 -4.21 -8.37 -8.91
N ILE A 182 -4.99 -7.78 -9.83
CA ILE A 182 -5.99 -8.47 -10.65
C ILE A 182 -5.54 -8.74 -12.08
N GLY A 183 -4.36 -8.24 -12.45
CA GLY A 183 -3.80 -8.48 -13.78
C GLY A 183 -3.70 -9.98 -14.08
N GLN A 184 -4.28 -10.40 -15.19
CA GLN A 184 -4.29 -11.80 -15.58
C GLN A 184 -2.88 -12.19 -16.05
N PRO A 185 -2.24 -13.23 -15.46
CA PRO A 185 -0.84 -13.57 -15.73
C PRO A 185 -0.53 -13.73 -17.24
N ALA A 186 -1.38 -14.45 -17.97
CA ALA A 186 -1.19 -14.68 -19.41
C ALA A 186 -1.29 -13.37 -20.22
N MET A 187 -2.21 -12.47 -19.86
CA MET A 187 -2.34 -11.16 -20.51
C MET A 187 -1.11 -10.29 -20.25
N LEU A 188 -0.62 -10.26 -19.00
CA LEU A 188 0.57 -9.51 -18.63
C LEU A 188 1.83 -10.04 -19.35
N GLY A 189 2.00 -11.36 -19.42
CA GLY A 189 3.09 -11.98 -20.19
C GLY A 189 3.02 -11.61 -21.67
N LYS A 190 1.84 -11.69 -22.29
CA LYS A 190 1.62 -11.27 -23.68
C LYS A 190 1.97 -9.79 -23.88
N LEU A 191 1.54 -8.92 -22.99
CA LEU A 191 1.84 -7.49 -23.04
C LEU A 191 3.35 -7.21 -22.99
N VAL A 192 4.06 -7.82 -22.02
CA VAL A 192 5.52 -7.70 -21.92
C VAL A 192 6.19 -8.13 -23.21
N LYS A 193 5.78 -9.29 -23.76
CA LYS A 193 6.32 -9.79 -25.01
C LYS A 193 6.09 -8.82 -26.18
N MET A 194 4.88 -8.27 -26.32
CA MET A 194 4.55 -7.30 -27.37
C MET A 194 5.43 -6.05 -27.29
N ILE A 195 5.63 -5.51 -26.08
CA ILE A 195 6.50 -4.33 -25.89
C ILE A 195 7.95 -4.69 -26.23
N LYS A 196 8.47 -5.81 -25.74
CA LYS A 196 9.87 -6.24 -25.98
C LYS A 196 10.16 -6.62 -27.41
N ASP A 197 9.21 -7.21 -28.12
CA ASP A 197 9.36 -7.55 -29.54
C ASP A 197 9.54 -6.28 -30.41
N LYS A 198 8.90 -5.17 -30.03
CA LYS A 198 8.97 -3.89 -30.74
C LYS A 198 10.08 -2.97 -30.22
N HIS A 199 10.31 -2.97 -28.90
CA HIS A 199 11.23 -2.09 -28.17
C HIS A 199 12.11 -2.93 -27.23
N PRO A 200 13.08 -3.71 -27.74
CA PRO A 200 13.88 -4.65 -26.94
C PRO A 200 14.75 -3.94 -25.88
N GLU A 201 15.10 -2.66 -26.08
CA GLU A 201 15.94 -1.85 -25.21
C GLU A 201 15.19 -1.30 -23.99
N ILE A 202 13.87 -1.21 -24.06
CA ILE A 202 13.05 -0.60 -22.98
C ILE A 202 13.08 -1.48 -21.74
N ILE A 203 13.37 -0.88 -20.59
CA ILE A 203 13.28 -1.55 -19.29
C ILE A 203 11.82 -1.70 -18.89
N ILE A 204 11.41 -2.92 -18.59
CA ILE A 204 10.06 -3.20 -18.08
C ILE A 204 10.14 -3.57 -16.60
N GLN A 205 9.46 -2.80 -15.76
CA GLN A 205 9.29 -3.07 -14.34
C GLN A 205 7.85 -3.50 -14.04
N TYR A 206 7.70 -4.58 -13.27
CA TYR A 206 6.39 -5.04 -12.82
C TYR A 206 6.15 -4.68 -11.35
N HIS A 207 5.05 -3.99 -11.10
CA HIS A 207 4.56 -3.57 -9.80
C HIS A 207 3.20 -4.23 -9.55
N GLY A 208 3.17 -5.33 -8.81
CA GLY A 208 1.96 -6.11 -8.59
C GLY A 208 1.69 -6.41 -7.13
N HIS A 209 0.51 -5.98 -6.64
CA HIS A 209 0.06 -6.26 -5.28
C HIS A 209 -0.46 -7.69 -5.13
N SER A 210 -0.38 -8.24 -3.90
CA SER A 210 -0.73 -9.64 -3.62
C SER A 210 -2.22 -9.90 -3.41
N GLY A 211 -3.03 -8.86 -3.22
CA GLY A 211 -4.42 -8.89 -2.74
C GLY A 211 -5.26 -10.12 -3.10
N PRO A 212 -5.50 -10.44 -4.37
CA PRO A 212 -6.31 -11.60 -4.78
C PRO A 212 -5.52 -12.90 -4.96
N GLY A 213 -4.17 -12.88 -4.81
CA GLY A 213 -3.33 -14.08 -4.87
C GLY A 213 -2.72 -14.41 -6.22
N LEU A 214 -2.86 -13.56 -7.26
CA LEU A 214 -2.30 -13.81 -8.60
C LEU A 214 -0.85 -13.36 -8.76
N SER A 215 -0.30 -12.56 -7.85
CA SER A 215 0.97 -11.85 -7.99
C SER A 215 2.16 -12.75 -8.34
N MET A 216 2.31 -13.92 -7.70
CA MET A 216 3.41 -14.84 -7.98
C MET A 216 3.35 -15.41 -9.40
N ALA A 217 2.16 -15.78 -9.87
CA ALA A 217 1.96 -16.24 -11.24
C ALA A 217 2.22 -15.12 -12.25
N SER A 218 1.77 -13.90 -11.96
CA SER A 218 2.02 -12.72 -12.78
C SER A 218 3.49 -12.37 -12.87
N ILE A 219 4.24 -12.39 -11.75
CA ILE A 219 5.69 -12.19 -11.72
C ILE A 219 6.39 -13.21 -12.62
N LEU A 220 6.03 -14.50 -12.49
CA LEU A 220 6.64 -15.54 -13.30
C LEU A 220 6.38 -15.31 -14.80
N GLU A 221 5.14 -15.00 -15.17
CA GLU A 221 4.78 -14.79 -16.59
C GLU A 221 5.45 -13.55 -17.19
N VAL A 222 5.50 -12.42 -16.46
CA VAL A 222 6.20 -11.22 -16.96
C VAL A 222 7.70 -11.47 -17.09
N CYS A 223 8.33 -12.17 -16.13
CA CYS A 223 9.74 -12.54 -16.20
C CYS A 223 10.04 -13.45 -17.41
N LYS A 224 9.23 -14.46 -17.67
CA LYS A 224 9.38 -15.35 -18.83
C LYS A 224 9.32 -14.59 -20.16
N ASN A 225 8.57 -13.51 -20.22
CA ASN A 225 8.32 -12.77 -21.44
C ASN A 225 9.16 -11.50 -21.61
N GLY A 226 10.00 -11.14 -20.63
CA GLY A 226 10.92 -10.06 -20.91
C GLY A 226 10.99 -8.96 -19.84
N ALA A 227 10.26 -9.00 -18.72
CA ALA A 227 10.38 -8.00 -17.66
C ALA A 227 11.76 -8.04 -17.00
N ASP A 228 12.30 -6.89 -16.66
CA ASP A 228 13.68 -6.72 -16.20
C ASP A 228 13.77 -6.49 -14.69
N VAL A 229 12.77 -5.83 -14.11
CA VAL A 229 12.75 -5.44 -12.69
C VAL A 229 11.42 -5.83 -12.05
N ILE A 230 11.48 -6.39 -10.85
CA ILE A 230 10.31 -6.81 -10.08
C ILE A 230 10.26 -6.02 -8.76
N ASP A 231 9.12 -5.41 -8.49
CA ASP A 231 8.82 -4.78 -7.21
C ASP A 231 8.50 -5.86 -6.17
N THR A 232 9.13 -5.75 -5.01
CA THR A 232 8.98 -6.67 -3.90
C THR A 232 8.88 -5.93 -2.58
N ALA A 233 8.42 -6.64 -1.54
CA ALA A 233 8.34 -6.16 -0.18
C ALA A 233 9.18 -7.03 0.77
N ILE A 234 9.24 -6.64 2.05
CA ILE A 234 9.83 -7.42 3.12
C ILE A 234 8.85 -7.55 4.28
N GLU A 235 8.96 -8.65 5.06
CA GLU A 235 8.23 -8.75 6.31
C GLU A 235 8.57 -7.61 7.29
N PRO A 236 7.64 -7.22 8.16
CA PRO A 236 6.29 -7.77 8.35
C PRO A 236 5.22 -7.15 7.43
N LEU A 237 5.61 -6.34 6.44
CA LEU A 237 4.73 -5.61 5.53
C LEU A 237 4.72 -6.20 4.10
N SER A 238 4.93 -7.50 3.95
CA SER A 238 4.73 -8.22 2.71
C SER A 238 3.35 -8.91 2.68
N TRP A 239 2.90 -9.30 1.47
CA TRP A 239 1.63 -9.98 1.20
C TRP A 239 0.37 -9.14 1.47
N GLY A 240 -0.79 -9.77 1.51
CA GLY A 240 -2.06 -9.07 1.68
C GLY A 240 -2.24 -7.99 0.60
N LYS A 241 -2.47 -6.75 1.03
CA LYS A 241 -2.60 -5.60 0.12
C LYS A 241 -1.28 -5.01 -0.35
N VAL A 242 -0.15 -5.57 0.09
CA VAL A 242 1.19 -5.16 -0.30
C VAL A 242 1.73 -6.12 -1.39
N HIS A 243 3.00 -6.05 -1.69
CA HIS A 243 3.69 -6.88 -2.68
C HIS A 243 4.11 -8.23 -2.08
N PRO A 244 4.41 -9.23 -2.92
CA PRO A 244 5.04 -10.46 -2.47
C PRO A 244 6.38 -10.20 -1.77
N ASP A 245 6.70 -11.07 -0.81
CA ASP A 245 7.98 -11.03 -0.14
C ASP A 245 9.13 -11.41 -1.07
N ILE A 246 10.25 -10.68 -0.96
CA ILE A 246 11.42 -10.90 -1.82
C ILE A 246 11.98 -12.32 -1.70
N ILE A 247 11.95 -12.94 -0.53
CA ILE A 247 12.45 -14.31 -0.32
C ILE A 247 11.68 -15.29 -1.19
N SER A 248 10.34 -15.19 -1.20
CA SER A 248 9.48 -16.05 -2.01
C SER A 248 9.67 -15.82 -3.49
N VAL A 249 9.79 -14.55 -3.90
CA VAL A 249 10.02 -14.18 -5.32
C VAL A 249 11.37 -14.70 -5.79
N GLN A 250 12.44 -14.49 -5.01
CA GLN A 250 13.77 -14.98 -5.31
C GLN A 250 13.79 -16.51 -5.45
N SER A 251 13.23 -17.22 -4.46
CA SER A 251 13.17 -18.68 -4.44
C SER A 251 12.46 -19.23 -5.68
N MET A 252 11.30 -18.64 -6.04
CA MET A 252 10.57 -19.04 -7.26
C MET A 252 11.41 -18.81 -8.52
N LEU A 253 11.96 -17.61 -8.70
CA LEU A 253 12.70 -17.27 -9.93
C LEU A 253 13.98 -18.10 -10.08
N LYS A 254 14.72 -18.36 -8.99
CA LYS A 254 15.87 -19.30 -9.00
C LYS A 254 15.47 -20.69 -9.46
N ASN A 255 14.35 -21.21 -8.94
CA ASN A 255 13.88 -22.55 -9.32
C ASN A 255 13.51 -22.64 -10.82
N TYR A 256 13.14 -21.52 -11.44
CA TYR A 256 12.88 -21.42 -12.88
C TYR A 256 14.12 -21.09 -13.72
N GLY A 257 15.32 -21.00 -13.12
CA GLY A 257 16.59 -20.79 -13.82
C GLY A 257 16.91 -19.34 -14.16
N PHE A 258 16.28 -18.36 -13.50
CA PHE A 258 16.64 -16.96 -13.62
C PHE A 258 17.87 -16.62 -12.77
N ASP A 259 18.71 -15.72 -13.27
CA ASP A 259 19.80 -15.10 -12.51
C ASP A 259 19.23 -13.95 -11.67
N VAL A 260 19.20 -14.12 -10.35
CA VAL A 260 18.66 -13.18 -9.36
C VAL A 260 19.67 -12.92 -8.25
N PRO A 261 19.71 -11.70 -7.69
CA PRO A 261 20.62 -11.36 -6.60
C PRO A 261 20.44 -12.23 -5.35
N GLU A 262 21.54 -12.51 -4.65
CA GLU A 262 21.51 -13.16 -3.34
C GLU A 262 21.04 -12.21 -2.25
N ILE A 263 20.32 -12.75 -1.27
CA ILE A 263 19.81 -11.99 -0.13
C ILE A 263 20.71 -12.25 1.09
N ASN A 264 21.28 -11.22 1.67
CA ASN A 264 21.88 -11.33 2.98
C ASN A 264 20.78 -11.49 4.05
N MET A 265 20.59 -12.73 4.53
CA MET A 265 19.50 -13.06 5.46
C MET A 265 19.67 -12.43 6.85
N GLU A 266 20.89 -12.20 7.32
CA GLU A 266 21.11 -11.44 8.57
C GLU A 266 20.55 -10.02 8.44
N ALA A 267 20.91 -9.33 7.36
CA ALA A 267 20.42 -7.98 7.10
C ALA A 267 18.91 -7.96 6.84
N TYR A 268 18.34 -8.99 6.20
CA TYR A 268 16.88 -9.14 6.05
C TYR A 268 16.19 -9.21 7.41
N MET A 269 16.69 -10.04 8.32
CA MET A 269 16.11 -10.17 9.68
C MET A 269 16.27 -8.89 10.50
N GLU A 270 17.37 -8.16 10.32
CA GLU A 270 17.58 -6.85 10.93
C GLU A 270 16.58 -5.81 10.36
N ALA A 271 16.38 -5.77 9.04
CA ALA A 271 15.40 -4.90 8.40
C ALA A 271 13.98 -5.21 8.85
N ARG A 272 13.62 -6.49 8.95
CA ARG A 272 12.34 -6.97 9.48
C ARG A 272 12.11 -6.50 10.91
N LYS A 273 13.12 -6.64 11.79
CA LYS A 273 13.07 -6.20 13.19
C LYS A 273 12.87 -4.69 13.29
N LEU A 274 13.67 -3.90 12.57
CA LEU A 274 13.53 -2.44 12.57
C LEU A 274 12.17 -2.00 12.04
N THR A 275 11.69 -2.61 10.95
CA THR A 275 10.36 -2.30 10.41
C THR A 275 9.26 -2.61 11.42
N GLN A 276 9.37 -3.72 12.17
CA GLN A 276 8.43 -4.03 13.25
C GLN A 276 8.51 -3.00 14.38
N GLU A 277 9.72 -2.61 14.80
CA GLU A 277 9.92 -1.56 15.80
C GLU A 277 9.24 -0.23 15.40
N PHE A 278 9.35 0.16 14.13
CA PHE A 278 8.68 1.37 13.62
C PHE A 278 7.15 1.25 13.65
N ILE A 279 6.63 0.05 13.39
CA ILE A 279 5.19 -0.24 13.51
C ILE A 279 4.75 -0.11 14.96
N ASP A 280 5.51 -0.67 15.89
CA ASP A 280 5.18 -0.70 17.32
C ASP A 280 5.28 0.69 17.98
N ASP A 281 6.15 1.56 17.49
CA ASP A 281 6.30 2.94 17.99
C ASP A 281 5.00 3.74 17.82
N PHE A 282 4.50 3.90 16.59
CA PHE A 282 3.25 4.62 16.36
C PHE A 282 2.45 4.19 15.13
N LEU A 283 3.10 3.61 14.12
CA LEU A 283 2.45 3.33 12.82
C LEU A 283 1.33 2.31 12.95
N GLY A 284 1.51 1.31 13.83
CA GLY A 284 0.57 0.22 14.04
C GLY A 284 -0.81 0.68 14.51
N TYR A 285 -0.88 1.79 15.25
CA TYR A 285 -2.15 2.38 15.70
C TYR A 285 -3.03 2.87 14.54
N PHE A 286 -2.42 3.12 13.38
CA PHE A 286 -3.07 3.62 12.17
C PHE A 286 -3.10 2.59 11.03
N MET A 287 -2.72 1.35 11.32
CA MET A 287 -2.79 0.23 10.37
C MET A 287 -4.07 -0.58 10.59
N ASN A 288 -4.70 -0.98 9.49
CA ASN A 288 -5.83 -1.89 9.56
C ASN A 288 -5.33 -3.33 9.43
N PRO A 289 -5.51 -4.21 10.44
CA PRO A 289 -5.08 -5.61 10.36
C PRO A 289 -5.62 -6.37 9.16
N ALA A 290 -6.82 -6.01 8.67
CA ALA A 290 -7.40 -6.60 7.47
C ALA A 290 -6.57 -6.35 6.20
N ASN A 291 -5.64 -5.38 6.21
CA ASN A 291 -4.75 -5.13 5.07
C ASN A 291 -3.71 -6.26 4.87
N LYS A 292 -3.47 -7.09 5.87
CA LYS A 292 -2.62 -8.29 5.78
C LYS A 292 -3.34 -9.50 5.16
N LEU A 293 -4.66 -9.43 4.99
CA LEU A 293 -5.45 -10.53 4.44
C LEU A 293 -5.51 -10.43 2.91
N MET A 294 -5.37 -11.58 2.25
CA MET A 294 -5.69 -11.72 0.84
C MET A 294 -7.19 -12.00 0.66
N SER A 295 -7.77 -11.52 -0.43
CA SER A 295 -9.18 -11.76 -0.75
C SER A 295 -9.39 -11.95 -2.24
N SER A 296 -9.86 -13.12 -2.63
CA SER A 296 -10.21 -13.44 -4.02
C SER A 296 -11.44 -12.66 -4.52
N LEU A 297 -12.24 -12.07 -3.63
CA LEU A 297 -13.39 -11.23 -4.02
C LEU A 297 -12.97 -10.02 -4.87
N LEU A 298 -11.72 -9.59 -4.77
CA LEU A 298 -11.18 -8.52 -5.61
C LEU A 298 -11.20 -8.86 -7.11
N LEU A 299 -11.11 -10.14 -7.48
CA LEU A 299 -11.20 -10.57 -8.87
C LEU A 299 -12.58 -10.36 -9.47
N GLY A 300 -13.63 -10.38 -8.63
CA GLY A 300 -15.01 -10.22 -9.08
C GLY A 300 -15.37 -8.79 -9.53
N CYS A 301 -14.75 -7.77 -8.91
CA CYS A 301 -15.06 -6.37 -9.20
C CYS A 301 -13.85 -5.53 -9.62
N GLY A 302 -12.65 -6.08 -9.60
CA GLY A 302 -11.43 -5.38 -10.02
C GLY A 302 -11.01 -4.18 -9.16
N LEU A 303 -11.61 -4.01 -7.99
CA LEU A 303 -11.32 -2.89 -7.10
C LEU A 303 -9.96 -3.05 -6.42
N PRO A 304 -9.21 -1.95 -6.18
CA PRO A 304 -7.95 -2.02 -5.44
C PRO A 304 -8.15 -2.58 -4.03
N GLY A 305 -7.24 -3.42 -3.56
CA GLY A 305 -7.32 -4.07 -2.25
C GLY A 305 -7.56 -3.09 -1.10
N GLY A 306 -6.98 -1.88 -1.14
CA GLY A 306 -7.22 -0.79 -0.19
C GLY A 306 -8.67 -0.34 -0.10
N MET A 307 -9.45 -0.54 -1.17
CA MET A 307 -10.83 -0.09 -1.25
C MET A 307 -11.84 -1.05 -0.62
N MET A 308 -11.52 -2.34 -0.46
CA MET A 308 -12.45 -3.28 0.20
C MET A 308 -12.80 -2.82 1.62
N GLY A 309 -11.80 -2.39 2.40
CA GLY A 309 -12.06 -1.89 3.76
C GLY A 309 -12.92 -0.63 3.79
N SER A 310 -12.65 0.35 2.90
CA SER A 310 -13.49 1.55 2.78
C SER A 310 -14.88 1.23 2.23
N MET A 311 -14.97 0.31 1.28
CA MET A 311 -16.24 -0.13 0.71
C MET A 311 -17.15 -0.78 1.76
N MET A 312 -16.59 -1.63 2.62
CA MET A 312 -17.35 -2.25 3.72
C MET A 312 -17.79 -1.21 4.77
N ALA A 313 -16.93 -0.22 5.06
CA ALA A 313 -17.29 0.86 5.98
C ALA A 313 -18.41 1.75 5.41
N ASP A 314 -18.30 2.12 4.12
CA ASP A 314 -19.31 2.94 3.45
C ASP A 314 -20.62 2.16 3.26
N LEU A 315 -20.54 0.85 2.98
CA LEU A 315 -21.72 -0.02 2.89
C LEU A 315 -22.49 -0.06 4.21
N LYS A 316 -21.78 -0.19 5.34
CA LYS A 316 -22.40 -0.11 6.67
C LYS A 316 -23.08 1.23 6.90
N GLY A 317 -22.44 2.32 6.46
CA GLY A 317 -23.00 3.67 6.58
C GLY A 317 -24.33 3.86 5.83
N VAL A 318 -24.55 3.18 4.71
CA VAL A 318 -25.80 3.28 3.93
C VAL A 318 -26.79 2.14 4.20
N MET A 319 -26.35 1.04 4.81
CA MET A 319 -27.15 -0.16 5.05
C MET A 319 -28.39 0.14 5.90
N ASP A 320 -28.22 0.90 6.97
CA ASP A 320 -29.32 1.28 7.86
C ASP A 320 -30.38 2.11 7.11
N ALA A 321 -29.94 3.05 6.29
CA ALA A 321 -30.86 3.86 5.47
C ALA A 321 -31.62 3.00 4.44
N ILE A 322 -30.93 2.10 3.72
CA ILE A 322 -31.55 1.16 2.78
C ILE A 322 -32.55 0.25 3.50
N ASN A 323 -32.16 -0.35 4.62
CA ASN A 323 -33.00 -1.28 5.35
C ASN A 323 -34.20 -0.59 6.01
N ASN A 324 -34.07 0.66 6.48
CA ASN A 324 -35.20 1.45 6.94
C ASN A 324 -36.20 1.77 5.81
N ASN A 325 -35.70 2.16 4.64
CA ASN A 325 -36.56 2.38 3.47
C ASN A 325 -37.32 1.09 3.06
N ARG A 326 -36.67 -0.07 3.12
CA ARG A 326 -37.29 -1.38 2.84
C ARG A 326 -38.37 -1.71 3.86
N LYS A 327 -38.07 -1.57 5.16
CA LYS A 327 -39.07 -1.78 6.26
C LYS A 327 -40.30 -0.91 6.06
N ASN A 328 -40.10 0.36 5.70
CA ASN A 328 -41.21 1.28 5.44
C ASN A 328 -42.11 0.85 4.25
N LYS A 329 -41.54 0.03 3.33
CA LYS A 329 -42.28 -0.58 2.20
C LYS A 329 -42.83 -1.98 2.53
N GLY A 330 -42.63 -2.49 3.76
CA GLY A 330 -43.03 -3.85 4.14
C GLY A 330 -42.11 -4.95 3.58
N GLU A 331 -40.90 -4.61 3.18
CA GLU A 331 -39.92 -5.55 2.63
C GLU A 331 -38.91 -5.98 3.70
N GLU A 332 -38.43 -7.23 3.61
CA GLU A 332 -37.40 -7.75 4.51
C GLU A 332 -36.07 -7.01 4.36
N PRO A 333 -35.36 -6.71 5.47
CA PRO A 333 -34.05 -6.06 5.41
C PRO A 333 -33.00 -6.98 4.77
N PHE A 334 -32.04 -6.38 4.09
CA PHE A 334 -30.88 -7.10 3.56
C PHE A 334 -29.88 -7.42 4.67
N SER A 335 -29.28 -8.61 4.62
CA SER A 335 -28.03 -8.89 5.34
C SER A 335 -26.85 -8.11 4.71
N GLU A 336 -25.74 -8.01 5.45
CA GLU A 336 -24.51 -7.37 4.95
C GLU A 336 -24.02 -8.06 3.65
N ASP A 337 -23.98 -9.40 3.64
CA ASP A 337 -23.55 -10.19 2.48
C ASP A 337 -24.50 -10.00 1.27
N ALA A 338 -25.80 -10.00 1.49
CA ALA A 338 -26.78 -9.76 0.43
C ALA A 338 -26.63 -8.37 -0.19
N LEU A 339 -26.35 -7.36 0.63
CA LEU A 339 -26.12 -6.01 0.16
C LEU A 339 -24.77 -5.87 -0.54
N LEU A 340 -23.74 -6.59 -0.07
CA LEU A 340 -22.44 -6.64 -0.74
C LEU A 340 -22.53 -7.24 -2.15
N VAL A 341 -23.27 -8.33 -2.32
CA VAL A 341 -23.51 -8.94 -3.63
C VAL A 341 -24.23 -7.94 -4.57
N ARG A 342 -25.21 -7.22 -4.05
CA ARG A 342 -25.89 -6.18 -4.83
C ARG A 342 -24.96 -5.05 -5.23
N LEU A 343 -24.06 -4.64 -4.32
CA LEU A 343 -23.08 -3.62 -4.62
C LEU A 343 -22.12 -4.07 -5.73
N PHE A 344 -21.65 -5.30 -5.69
CA PHE A 344 -20.81 -5.84 -6.78
C PHE A 344 -21.54 -5.87 -8.11
N ASN A 345 -22.80 -6.30 -8.12
CA ASN A 345 -23.63 -6.29 -9.33
C ASN A 345 -23.84 -4.86 -9.85
N GLU A 346 -24.04 -3.89 -8.95
CA GLU A 346 -24.21 -2.50 -9.36
C GLU A 346 -22.90 -1.88 -9.86
N VAL A 347 -21.74 -2.23 -9.28
CA VAL A 347 -20.43 -1.85 -9.82
C VAL A 347 -20.24 -2.42 -11.23
N ALA A 348 -20.55 -3.70 -11.43
CA ALA A 348 -20.49 -4.35 -12.75
C ALA A 348 -21.44 -3.71 -13.77
N TYR A 349 -22.58 -3.19 -13.32
CA TYR A 349 -23.53 -2.47 -14.15
C TYR A 349 -23.04 -1.06 -14.52
N VAL A 350 -22.52 -0.32 -13.54
CA VAL A 350 -22.11 1.09 -13.69
C VAL A 350 -20.80 1.21 -14.48
N TRP A 351 -19.82 0.39 -14.17
CA TRP A 351 -18.45 0.54 -14.67
C TRP A 351 -18.36 0.64 -16.21
N PRO A 352 -18.96 -0.28 -17.01
CA PRO A 352 -18.96 -0.13 -18.47
C PRO A 352 -19.67 1.15 -18.93
N ARG A 353 -20.71 1.58 -18.23
CA ARG A 353 -21.54 2.74 -18.61
C ARG A 353 -20.85 4.07 -18.41
N VAL A 354 -19.89 4.12 -17.52
CA VAL A 354 -19.04 5.31 -17.33
C VAL A 354 -17.70 5.22 -18.08
N GLY A 355 -17.62 4.37 -19.12
CA GLY A 355 -16.47 4.30 -20.03
C GLY A 355 -15.26 3.51 -19.50
N TYR A 356 -15.46 2.53 -18.63
CA TYR A 356 -14.43 1.64 -18.11
C TYR A 356 -13.18 2.35 -17.53
N PRO A 357 -13.31 3.40 -16.69
CA PRO A 357 -12.13 3.98 -16.06
C PRO A 357 -11.37 2.89 -15.31
N PRO A 358 -10.04 2.82 -15.39
CA PRO A 358 -9.26 1.88 -14.58
C PRO A 358 -9.60 2.03 -13.11
N LEU A 359 -9.82 0.89 -12.41
CA LEU A 359 -10.26 0.92 -11.03
C LEU A 359 -9.08 1.18 -10.08
N VAL A 360 -8.41 2.31 -10.31
CA VAL A 360 -7.36 2.89 -9.47
C VAL A 360 -7.86 4.21 -8.86
N THR A 361 -7.26 4.62 -7.74
CA THR A 361 -7.62 5.89 -7.07
C THR A 361 -7.31 7.10 -7.97
N PRO A 362 -8.23 8.09 -8.11
CA PRO A 362 -9.53 8.23 -7.43
C PRO A 362 -10.71 7.54 -8.13
N PHE A 363 -10.55 7.06 -9.36
CA PHE A 363 -11.66 6.63 -10.23
C PHE A 363 -12.40 5.39 -9.71
N SER A 364 -11.69 4.47 -9.05
CA SER A 364 -12.32 3.35 -8.34
C SER A 364 -13.29 3.82 -7.25
N GLN A 365 -12.97 4.92 -6.55
CA GLN A 365 -13.87 5.52 -5.57
C GLN A 365 -15.11 6.11 -6.23
N TYR A 366 -14.95 6.74 -7.40
CA TYR A 366 -16.08 7.30 -8.14
C TYR A 366 -17.06 6.22 -8.59
N VAL A 367 -16.56 5.13 -9.19
CA VAL A 367 -17.41 4.00 -9.62
C VAL A 367 -18.12 3.37 -8.41
N LYS A 368 -17.40 3.14 -7.30
CA LYS A 368 -18.00 2.64 -6.06
C LYS A 368 -19.08 3.57 -5.53
N ASN A 369 -18.82 4.89 -5.48
CA ASN A 369 -19.77 5.86 -4.96
C ASN A 369 -21.03 5.95 -5.82
N ILE A 370 -20.91 5.88 -7.16
CA ILE A 370 -22.08 5.79 -8.04
C ILE A 370 -22.91 4.55 -7.68
N ALA A 371 -22.27 3.38 -7.55
CA ALA A 371 -22.95 2.13 -7.24
C ALA A 371 -23.66 2.19 -5.87
N LEU A 372 -22.99 2.69 -4.83
CA LEU A 372 -23.60 2.87 -3.50
C LEU A 372 -24.79 3.84 -3.54
N MET A 373 -24.65 4.98 -4.22
CA MET A 373 -25.73 5.96 -4.34
C MET A 373 -26.91 5.41 -5.16
N ASN A 374 -26.64 4.61 -6.19
CA ASN A 374 -27.68 3.94 -6.94
C ASN A 374 -28.50 2.97 -6.07
N LEU A 375 -27.85 2.15 -5.24
CA LEU A 375 -28.55 1.26 -4.30
C LEU A 375 -29.40 2.05 -3.28
N LEU A 376 -28.89 3.17 -2.79
CA LEU A 376 -29.63 4.03 -1.88
C LEU A 376 -30.84 4.67 -2.59
N THR A 377 -30.66 5.23 -3.78
CA THR A 377 -31.75 5.88 -4.54
C THR A 377 -32.79 4.88 -5.00
N GLU A 378 -32.40 3.65 -5.38
CA GLU A 378 -33.35 2.56 -5.68
C GLU A 378 -34.21 2.24 -4.46
N SER A 379 -33.65 2.18 -3.26
CA SER A 379 -34.42 1.96 -2.03
C SER A 379 -35.45 3.07 -1.76
N MET A 380 -35.19 4.30 -2.24
CA MET A 380 -36.08 5.45 -2.17
C MET A 380 -37.12 5.49 -3.32
N GLY A 381 -37.02 4.59 -4.29
CA GLY A 381 -37.87 4.61 -5.51
C GLY A 381 -37.46 5.68 -6.53
N LYS A 382 -36.21 6.17 -6.46
CA LYS A 382 -35.63 7.14 -7.41
C LYS A 382 -34.79 6.43 -8.48
N PRO A 383 -34.67 7.01 -9.68
CA PRO A 383 -33.85 6.41 -10.74
C PRO A 383 -32.36 6.42 -10.39
N ARG A 384 -31.58 5.53 -11.04
CA ARG A 384 -30.12 5.53 -10.97
C ARG A 384 -29.55 6.91 -11.38
N TYR A 385 -28.35 7.21 -10.87
CA TYR A 385 -27.62 8.45 -11.18
C TYR A 385 -28.27 9.75 -10.68
N SER A 386 -29.36 9.66 -9.89
CA SER A 386 -30.03 10.84 -9.31
C SER A 386 -29.12 11.61 -8.33
N MET A 387 -28.16 10.91 -7.71
CA MET A 387 -27.22 11.45 -6.73
C MET A 387 -25.79 11.16 -7.16
N MET A 388 -25.23 12.02 -8.02
CA MET A 388 -23.83 11.97 -8.42
C MET A 388 -23.08 13.22 -7.96
N ASP A 389 -21.90 13.00 -7.35
CA ASP A 389 -21.01 14.07 -6.93
C ASP A 389 -20.43 14.85 -8.12
N PRO A 390 -20.18 16.17 -8.00
CA PRO A 390 -19.58 16.97 -9.06
C PRO A 390 -18.24 16.47 -9.58
N SER A 391 -17.40 15.85 -8.73
CA SER A 391 -16.12 15.27 -9.14
C SER A 391 -16.28 14.07 -10.08
N ILE A 392 -17.34 13.27 -9.87
CA ILE A 392 -17.70 12.16 -10.75
C ILE A 392 -18.07 12.68 -12.13
N TRP A 393 -18.87 13.75 -12.19
CA TRP A 393 -19.18 14.43 -13.44
C TRP A 393 -17.92 14.96 -14.12
N GLY A 394 -16.96 15.50 -13.37
CA GLY A 394 -15.66 15.92 -13.92
C GLY A 394 -14.93 14.80 -14.67
N MET A 395 -14.95 13.57 -14.13
CA MET A 395 -14.39 12.39 -14.81
C MET A 395 -15.19 12.04 -16.07
N ILE A 396 -16.51 11.91 -15.96
CA ILE A 396 -17.39 11.49 -17.08
C ILE A 396 -17.31 12.48 -18.25
N LEU A 397 -17.27 13.77 -17.96
CA LEU A 397 -17.22 14.84 -18.97
C LEU A 397 -15.85 15.04 -19.62
N GLY A 398 -14.83 14.29 -19.21
CA GLY A 398 -13.49 14.35 -19.79
C GLY A 398 -12.57 15.44 -19.20
N LYS A 399 -12.98 16.12 -18.12
CA LYS A 399 -12.17 17.18 -17.48
C LYS A 399 -10.90 16.63 -16.80
N SER A 400 -10.91 15.37 -16.38
CA SER A 400 -9.76 14.68 -15.79
C SER A 400 -8.90 13.94 -16.83
N GLY A 401 -9.36 13.83 -18.05
CA GLY A 401 -8.74 13.08 -19.15
C GLY A 401 -9.74 12.26 -19.94
N LYS A 402 -9.25 11.61 -21.00
CA LYS A 402 -10.05 10.75 -21.88
C LYS A 402 -10.34 9.42 -21.17
N LEU A 403 -11.61 9.04 -21.13
CA LEU A 403 -12.02 7.71 -20.67
C LEU A 403 -11.56 6.62 -21.66
N PRO A 404 -11.21 5.42 -21.18
CA PRO A 404 -10.80 4.32 -22.06
C PRO A 404 -11.90 3.83 -23.02
N GLY A 405 -13.15 3.80 -22.55
CA GLY A 405 -14.33 3.38 -23.32
C GLY A 405 -15.35 4.49 -23.49
N GLU A 406 -16.41 4.18 -24.21
CA GLU A 406 -17.51 5.10 -24.45
C GLU A 406 -18.44 5.22 -23.24
N VAL A 407 -18.96 6.43 -23.01
CA VAL A 407 -20.00 6.68 -22.00
C VAL A 407 -21.35 6.24 -22.56
N ALA A 408 -22.16 5.58 -21.76
CA ALA A 408 -23.46 5.08 -22.17
C ALA A 408 -24.45 6.21 -22.55
N PRO A 409 -25.31 5.99 -23.54
CA PRO A 409 -26.25 7.00 -24.03
C PRO A 409 -27.10 7.63 -22.93
N GLU A 410 -27.58 6.84 -21.96
CA GLU A 410 -28.41 7.33 -20.86
C GLU A 410 -27.67 8.34 -19.96
N ILE A 411 -26.34 8.20 -19.81
CA ILE A 411 -25.54 9.15 -19.04
C ILE A 411 -25.25 10.40 -19.86
N ILE A 412 -25.07 10.25 -21.17
CA ILE A 412 -24.91 11.39 -22.10
C ILE A 412 -26.20 12.25 -22.12
N GLU A 413 -27.37 11.62 -22.17
CA GLU A 413 -28.66 12.31 -22.11
C GLU A 413 -28.82 13.03 -20.77
N LEU A 414 -28.55 12.35 -19.66
CA LEU A 414 -28.59 12.96 -18.33
C LEU A 414 -27.64 14.15 -18.18
N ALA A 415 -26.44 14.09 -18.79
CA ALA A 415 -25.51 15.22 -18.80
C ALA A 415 -26.11 16.41 -19.57
N LYS A 416 -26.74 16.17 -20.73
CA LYS A 416 -27.41 17.21 -21.54
C LYS A 416 -28.58 17.85 -20.77
N GLU A 417 -29.43 17.04 -20.12
CA GLU A 417 -30.51 17.55 -19.29
C GLU A 417 -30.04 18.45 -18.16
N LYS A 418 -28.84 18.18 -17.61
CA LYS A 418 -28.20 19.00 -16.57
C LYS A 418 -27.44 20.21 -17.12
N GLY A 419 -27.37 20.39 -18.44
CA GLY A 419 -26.62 21.46 -19.09
C GLY A 419 -25.09 21.27 -18.99
N PHE A 420 -24.63 20.02 -18.88
CA PHE A 420 -23.20 19.72 -18.82
C PHE A 420 -22.62 19.45 -20.20
N GLU A 421 -21.43 19.95 -20.46
CA GLU A 421 -20.72 19.82 -21.73
C GLU A 421 -19.53 18.86 -21.60
N PHE A 422 -19.41 17.94 -22.56
CA PHE A 422 -18.23 17.08 -22.70
C PHE A 422 -17.07 17.88 -23.29
N THR A 423 -15.85 17.58 -22.84
CA THR A 423 -14.64 18.20 -23.35
C THR A 423 -13.62 17.16 -23.80
N THR A 424 -12.91 17.49 -24.88
CA THR A 424 -11.72 16.76 -25.35
C THR A 424 -10.45 17.62 -25.17
N ALA A 425 -10.56 18.78 -24.54
CA ALA A 425 -9.45 19.67 -24.27
C ALA A 425 -8.36 18.98 -23.42
N ASP A 426 -7.13 19.48 -23.52
CA ASP A 426 -6.05 19.02 -22.64
C ASP A 426 -6.44 19.34 -21.19
N PRO A 427 -6.47 18.33 -20.28
CA PRO A 427 -6.82 18.55 -18.89
C PRO A 427 -5.96 19.59 -18.19
N GLN A 428 -4.67 19.73 -18.56
CA GLN A 428 -3.76 20.73 -18.00
C GLN A 428 -4.24 22.18 -18.25
N SER A 429 -4.95 22.43 -19.35
CA SER A 429 -5.45 23.77 -19.69
C SER A 429 -6.43 24.36 -18.66
N ASN A 430 -7.02 23.53 -17.84
CA ASN A 430 -7.90 23.96 -16.74
C ASN A 430 -7.14 24.44 -15.49
N TYR A 431 -5.80 24.30 -15.47
CA TYR A 431 -4.96 24.57 -14.30
C TYR A 431 -3.78 25.44 -14.73
N PRO A 432 -3.98 26.76 -14.88
CA PRO A 432 -2.94 27.71 -15.28
C PRO A 432 -1.79 27.75 -14.26
N ASP A 433 -0.64 28.29 -14.68
CA ASP A 433 0.53 28.49 -13.84
C ASP A 433 0.19 29.33 -12.60
N ASP A 434 0.71 28.96 -11.43
CA ASP A 434 0.34 29.54 -10.13
C ASP A 434 1.55 29.74 -9.17
N LEU A 435 2.76 29.36 -9.55
CA LEU A 435 3.96 29.59 -8.73
C LEU A 435 4.15 31.03 -8.29
N PRO A 436 3.92 32.07 -9.14
CA PRO A 436 4.07 33.45 -8.73
C PRO A 436 3.26 33.83 -7.49
N ARG A 437 2.03 33.31 -7.36
CA ARG A 437 1.17 33.51 -6.18
C ARG A 437 1.81 32.93 -4.92
N PHE A 438 2.36 31.72 -5.01
CA PHE A 438 3.02 31.06 -3.87
C PHE A 438 4.29 31.77 -3.46
N ILE A 439 5.08 32.28 -4.41
CA ILE A 439 6.28 33.06 -4.14
C ILE A 439 5.92 34.34 -3.38
N GLU A 440 4.97 35.13 -3.90
CA GLU A 440 4.50 36.36 -3.24
C GLU A 440 4.03 36.11 -1.82
N GLU A 441 3.29 35.00 -1.62
CA GLU A 441 2.79 34.67 -0.30
C GLU A 441 3.90 34.20 0.66
N MET A 442 4.91 33.46 0.20
CA MET A 442 6.07 33.11 1.01
C MET A 442 6.82 34.36 1.47
N GLU A 443 7.06 35.30 0.58
CA GLU A 443 7.69 36.58 0.88
C GLU A 443 6.90 37.38 1.92
N LYS A 444 5.58 37.46 1.75
CA LYS A 444 4.69 38.13 2.69
C LYS A 444 4.68 37.51 4.10
N ASN A 445 4.84 36.19 4.17
CA ASN A 445 4.89 35.47 5.45
C ASN A 445 6.32 35.35 6.02
N GLY A 446 7.34 35.87 5.32
CA GLY A 446 8.74 35.72 5.71
C GLY A 446 9.21 34.25 5.69
N TRP A 447 8.67 33.44 4.81
CA TRP A 447 9.06 32.04 4.65
C TRP A 447 10.16 31.92 3.60
N GLU A 448 11.23 31.19 3.93
CA GLU A 448 12.30 30.88 3.01
C GLU A 448 11.87 29.82 1.99
N ARG A 449 12.39 29.93 0.77
CA ARG A 449 12.08 28.97 -0.32
C ARG A 449 12.76 27.61 -0.16
N GLY A 450 13.74 27.53 0.77
CA GLY A 450 14.55 26.33 0.99
C GLY A 450 15.64 26.10 -0.05
N GLU A 451 16.45 25.06 0.14
CA GLU A 451 17.45 24.63 -0.83
C GLU A 451 16.74 24.13 -2.09
N ASP A 452 17.22 24.52 -3.28
CA ASP A 452 16.62 24.13 -4.56
C ASP A 452 15.11 24.46 -4.71
N ASP A 453 14.59 25.46 -3.99
CA ASP A 453 13.17 25.82 -3.92
C ASP A 453 12.26 24.72 -3.29
N GLU A 454 12.79 23.86 -2.47
CA GLU A 454 12.06 22.71 -1.91
C GLU A 454 10.90 23.10 -0.99
N GLU A 455 11.02 24.20 -0.22
CA GLU A 455 9.93 24.68 0.63
C GLU A 455 8.84 25.36 -0.20
N LEU A 456 9.22 26.08 -1.29
CA LEU A 456 8.27 26.62 -2.25
C LEU A 456 7.47 25.49 -2.92
N PHE A 457 8.16 24.43 -3.32
CA PHE A 457 7.52 23.24 -3.89
C PHE A 457 6.53 22.63 -2.91
N GLU A 458 6.90 22.36 -1.66
CA GLU A 458 6.01 21.76 -0.66
C GLU A 458 4.78 22.64 -0.40
N PHE A 459 4.97 23.96 -0.32
CA PHE A 459 3.86 24.88 -0.14
C PHE A 459 2.91 24.86 -1.35
N ALA A 460 3.43 24.94 -2.58
CA ALA A 460 2.61 24.90 -3.78
C ALA A 460 1.93 23.55 -4.00
N MET A 461 2.56 22.45 -3.58
CA MET A 461 2.04 21.09 -3.74
C MET A 461 1.01 20.75 -2.66
N HIS A 462 1.22 21.16 -1.41
CA HIS A 462 0.44 20.77 -0.24
C HIS A 462 0.00 21.97 0.61
N GLU A 463 -0.55 22.99 -0.04
CA GLU A 463 -0.83 24.32 0.55
C GLU A 463 -1.43 24.28 1.97
N SER A 464 -2.54 23.56 2.15
CA SER A 464 -3.22 23.48 3.46
C SER A 464 -2.36 22.77 4.51
N GLN A 465 -1.77 21.63 4.16
CA GLN A 465 -0.94 20.83 5.08
C GLN A 465 0.36 21.58 5.43
N TYR A 466 0.93 22.31 4.48
CA TYR A 466 2.13 23.11 4.71
C TYR A 466 1.86 24.27 5.69
N ARG A 467 0.71 24.95 5.56
CA ARG A 467 0.28 25.99 6.53
C ARG A 467 0.11 25.41 7.93
N ASP A 468 -0.57 24.25 8.06
CA ASP A 468 -0.73 23.57 9.33
C ASP A 468 0.62 23.12 9.92
N TYR A 469 1.56 22.71 9.08
CA TYR A 469 2.94 22.38 9.47
C TYR A 469 3.69 23.61 9.99
N LYS A 470 3.70 24.71 9.23
CA LYS A 470 4.41 25.96 9.60
C LYS A 470 3.85 26.60 10.89
N SER A 471 2.55 26.47 11.14
CA SER A 471 1.90 26.98 12.36
C SER A 471 2.05 26.05 13.59
N GLY A 472 2.55 24.81 13.41
CA GLY A 472 2.63 23.81 14.46
C GLY A 472 1.34 23.01 14.71
N VAL A 473 0.21 23.45 14.16
CA VAL A 473 -1.12 22.81 14.35
C VAL A 473 -1.12 21.35 13.87
N ALA A 474 -0.38 21.03 12.80
CA ALA A 474 -0.28 19.65 12.30
C ALA A 474 0.26 18.70 13.39
N LYS A 475 1.35 19.08 14.07
CA LYS A 475 1.97 18.26 15.11
C LYS A 475 1.05 18.10 16.32
N GLU A 476 0.39 19.16 16.76
CA GLU A 476 -0.57 19.10 17.88
C GLU A 476 -1.73 18.16 17.56
N ARG A 477 -2.30 18.27 16.36
CA ARG A 477 -3.37 17.39 15.89
C ARG A 477 -2.92 15.93 15.83
N PHE A 478 -1.74 15.67 15.27
CA PHE A 478 -1.17 14.31 15.20
C PHE A 478 -1.02 13.69 16.60
N LEU A 479 -0.43 14.43 17.57
CA LEU A 479 -0.25 13.92 18.93
C LEU A 479 -1.58 13.61 19.60
N LYS A 480 -2.60 14.45 19.37
CA LYS A 480 -3.97 14.21 19.87
C LYS A 480 -4.59 12.96 19.24
N ASP A 481 -4.46 12.79 17.91
CA ASP A 481 -4.97 11.62 17.20
C ASP A 481 -4.25 10.34 17.63
N LEU A 482 -2.94 10.40 17.85
CA LEU A 482 -2.16 9.28 18.35
C LEU A 482 -2.58 8.88 19.77
N GLN A 483 -2.78 9.86 20.67
CA GLN A 483 -3.27 9.57 22.02
C GLN A 483 -4.67 8.95 21.98
N ALA A 484 -5.58 9.48 21.17
CA ALA A 484 -6.92 8.91 21.01
C ALA A 484 -6.89 7.48 20.45
N ALA A 485 -5.96 7.18 19.53
CA ALA A 485 -5.79 5.83 18.99
C ALA A 485 -5.24 4.85 20.04
N LYS A 486 -4.29 5.30 20.87
CA LYS A 486 -3.78 4.54 22.02
C LYS A 486 -4.88 4.27 23.05
N ASP A 487 -5.66 5.28 23.41
CA ASP A 487 -6.76 5.15 24.37
C ASP A 487 -7.83 4.17 23.88
N LYS A 488 -8.14 4.21 22.57
CA LYS A 488 -9.08 3.27 21.94
C LYS A 488 -8.60 1.82 21.99
N GLU A 489 -7.30 1.60 21.80
CA GLU A 489 -6.71 0.27 21.88
C GLU A 489 -6.73 -0.26 23.32
N MET A 490 -6.42 0.60 24.31
CA MET A 490 -6.55 0.27 25.73
C MET A 490 -7.97 -0.11 26.12
N GLN A 491 -8.96 0.66 25.66
CA GLN A 491 -10.38 0.36 25.94
C GLN A 491 -10.79 -1.01 25.39
N LYS A 492 -10.23 -1.40 24.25
CA LYS A 492 -10.49 -2.72 23.65
C LYS A 492 -9.82 -3.87 24.40
N SER A 493 -8.64 -3.64 24.96
CA SER A 493 -7.88 -4.66 25.67
C SER A 493 -8.19 -4.74 27.16
N GLY A 494 -8.88 -3.75 27.73
CA GLY A 494 -9.11 -3.62 29.17
C GLY A 494 -7.84 -3.40 29.99
N MET A 495 -6.70 -3.08 29.34
CA MET A 495 -5.38 -2.93 29.93
C MET A 495 -5.00 -1.45 30.07
N SER A 496 -4.18 -1.11 31.06
CA SER A 496 -3.55 0.20 31.18
C SER A 496 -2.48 0.43 30.08
N LEU A 497 -2.07 1.69 29.87
CA LEU A 497 -1.00 2.03 28.91
C LEU A 497 0.31 1.31 29.20
N GLU A 498 0.66 1.20 30.49
CA GLU A 498 1.87 0.50 30.94
C GLU A 498 1.76 -1.00 30.67
N GLU A 499 0.60 -1.59 30.91
CA GLU A 499 0.33 -2.99 30.60
C GLU A 499 0.33 -3.26 29.10
N VAL A 500 -0.22 -2.36 28.26
CA VAL A 500 -0.17 -2.48 26.78
C VAL A 500 1.27 -2.34 26.26
N ALA A 501 2.06 -1.43 26.79
CA ALA A 501 3.46 -1.28 26.45
C ALA A 501 4.27 -2.51 26.89
N ALA A 502 4.07 -2.98 28.11
CA ALA A 502 4.68 -4.21 28.63
C ALA A 502 4.24 -5.44 27.80
N TYR A 503 2.98 -5.50 27.37
CA TYR A 503 2.45 -6.57 26.52
C TYR A 503 3.10 -6.58 25.12
N LYS A 504 3.31 -5.42 24.52
CA LYS A 504 4.03 -5.29 23.23
C LYS A 504 5.52 -5.63 23.33
N HIS A 505 6.16 -5.28 24.44
CA HIS A 505 7.53 -5.72 24.73
C HIS A 505 7.62 -7.23 25.04
N ALA A 506 6.62 -7.78 25.70
CA ALA A 506 6.56 -9.20 26.05
C ALA A 506 6.35 -10.14 24.84
N GLU A 507 5.94 -9.64 23.66
CA GLU A 507 5.99 -10.44 22.43
C GLU A 507 7.44 -10.86 22.07
N ALA A 508 8.43 -10.10 22.51
CA ALA A 508 9.85 -10.47 22.36
C ALA A 508 10.31 -11.55 23.35
N ASP A 509 9.60 -11.69 24.47
CA ASP A 509 9.98 -12.55 25.61
C ASP A 509 9.08 -13.80 25.71
N ALA A 510 8.27 -14.08 24.69
CA ALA A 510 7.38 -15.24 24.69
C ALA A 510 8.16 -16.55 24.51
N ILE A 511 7.89 -17.51 25.38
CA ILE A 511 8.37 -18.88 25.20
C ILE A 511 7.47 -19.54 24.16
N THR A 512 8.01 -19.85 22.98
CA THR A 512 7.29 -20.49 21.88
C THR A 512 7.66 -21.96 21.78
N ALA A 513 6.70 -22.80 21.34
CA ALA A 513 7.00 -24.19 21.05
C ALA A 513 7.97 -24.29 19.85
N PRO A 514 9.09 -25.02 19.97
CA PRO A 514 10.08 -25.15 18.89
C PRO A 514 9.56 -25.93 17.68
N GLU A 515 8.53 -26.76 17.88
CA GLU A 515 7.89 -27.58 16.84
C GLU A 515 6.41 -27.85 17.17
N ASN A 516 5.71 -28.46 16.23
CA ASN A 516 4.33 -28.88 16.44
C ASN A 516 4.24 -30.01 17.47
N GLY A 517 3.33 -29.86 18.42
CA GLY A 517 3.16 -30.88 19.45
C GLY A 517 2.04 -30.55 20.45
N THR A 518 1.95 -31.35 21.48
CA THR A 518 1.02 -31.17 22.59
C THR A 518 1.78 -30.67 23.81
N VAL A 519 1.35 -29.55 24.38
CA VAL A 519 1.93 -29.01 25.61
C VAL A 519 1.44 -29.84 26.79
N MET A 520 2.37 -30.29 27.64
CA MET A 520 2.10 -31.04 28.87
C MET A 520 2.75 -30.26 30.03
N TRP A 521 1.96 -30.05 31.09
CA TRP A 521 2.46 -29.45 32.32
C TRP A 521 3.03 -30.47 33.29
N GLU A 522 2.60 -31.72 33.14
CA GLU A 522 2.99 -32.85 33.96
C GLU A 522 3.26 -34.09 33.10
N ILE A 523 4.31 -34.84 33.47
CA ILE A 523 4.55 -36.18 32.95
C ILE A 523 4.33 -37.16 34.11
N ASN A 524 3.45 -38.12 33.95
CA ASN A 524 3.25 -39.20 34.94
C ASN A 524 4.56 -39.98 35.09
N GLY A 525 5.22 -39.84 36.24
CA GLY A 525 6.42 -40.61 36.56
C GLY A 525 7.72 -39.83 36.53
N ASP A 526 7.73 -38.55 36.83
CA ASP A 526 8.99 -37.82 37.11
C ASP A 526 9.82 -38.61 38.13
N ALA A 527 10.97 -39.12 37.72
CA ALA A 527 11.81 -40.04 38.48
C ALA A 527 12.39 -39.44 39.78
N ASP A 528 12.27 -38.13 39.97
CA ASP A 528 12.75 -37.41 41.15
C ASP A 528 11.66 -37.05 42.17
N GLY A 529 10.40 -37.44 41.90
CA GLY A 529 9.27 -37.19 42.81
C GLY A 529 8.85 -35.72 42.95
N THR A 530 9.35 -34.84 42.13
CA THR A 530 8.90 -33.43 42.10
C THR A 530 7.54 -33.37 41.41
N LYS A 531 6.52 -32.86 42.08
CA LYS A 531 5.24 -32.57 41.46
C LYS A 531 5.45 -31.45 40.43
N SER A 532 5.23 -31.81 39.18
CA SER A 532 5.15 -30.80 38.13
C SER A 532 3.96 -29.89 38.45
N ILE A 533 4.20 -28.61 38.56
CA ILE A 533 3.17 -27.64 38.91
C ILE A 533 2.81 -26.89 37.62
N ALA A 534 1.51 -26.95 37.26
CA ALA A 534 1.01 -26.13 36.16
C ALA A 534 1.44 -24.66 36.31
N PRO A 535 1.87 -24.00 35.25
CA PRO A 535 2.32 -22.63 35.34
C PRO A 535 1.20 -21.73 35.86
N MET A 536 1.51 -20.94 36.87
CA MET A 536 0.57 -19.98 37.45
C MET A 536 0.97 -18.57 37.05
N VAL A 537 0.02 -17.81 36.54
CA VAL A 537 0.20 -16.38 36.31
C VAL A 537 0.62 -15.69 37.62
N GLY A 538 1.62 -14.87 37.53
CA GLY A 538 2.22 -14.19 38.69
C GLY A 538 3.41 -14.93 39.34
N LYS A 539 3.71 -16.18 38.96
CA LYS A 539 4.87 -16.92 39.44
C LYS A 539 6.17 -16.38 38.85
N GLN A 540 7.20 -16.27 39.68
CA GLN A 540 8.55 -15.89 39.25
C GLN A 540 9.32 -17.12 38.79
N TYR A 541 9.97 -17.01 37.60
CA TYR A 541 10.87 -18.01 37.04
C TYR A 541 12.26 -17.42 36.89
N LYS A 542 13.27 -18.28 36.95
CA LYS A 542 14.65 -17.95 36.58
C LYS A 542 14.91 -18.49 35.18
N GLU A 543 15.88 -17.89 34.48
CA GLU A 543 16.37 -18.44 33.23
C GLU A 543 16.82 -19.90 33.42
N GLY A 544 16.38 -20.79 32.54
CA GLY A 544 16.64 -22.23 32.62
C GLY A 544 15.72 -23.04 33.52
N ASP A 545 14.83 -22.39 34.30
CA ASP A 545 13.82 -23.15 35.07
C ASP A 545 12.92 -23.94 34.10
N ARG A 546 12.59 -25.19 34.48
CA ARG A 546 11.63 -26.00 33.73
C ARG A 546 10.30 -25.29 33.68
N PHE A 547 9.79 -25.10 32.45
CA PHE A 547 8.55 -24.39 32.23
C PHE A 547 7.40 -25.31 31.83
N CYS A 548 7.60 -26.17 30.83
CA CYS A 548 6.64 -27.17 30.38
C CYS A 548 7.35 -28.30 29.60
N TYR A 549 6.57 -29.28 29.17
CA TYR A 549 7.03 -30.29 28.20
C TYR A 549 6.21 -30.16 26.92
N LEU A 550 6.84 -30.50 25.79
CA LEU A 550 6.20 -30.60 24.48
C LEU A 550 6.31 -32.05 23.99
N GLN A 551 5.22 -32.71 23.75
CA GLN A 551 5.20 -34.00 23.05
C GLN A 551 4.99 -33.72 21.56
N ASN A 552 5.99 -34.00 20.72
CA ASN A 552 5.87 -33.82 19.28
C ASN A 552 5.01 -34.90 18.60
N GLN A 553 4.74 -34.74 17.31
CA GLN A 553 3.95 -35.67 16.52
C GLN A 553 4.53 -37.11 16.43
N PHE A 554 5.80 -37.30 16.79
CA PHE A 554 6.47 -38.61 16.84
C PHE A 554 6.48 -39.24 18.23
N GLY A 555 5.82 -38.60 19.21
CA GLY A 555 5.74 -39.06 20.57
C GLY A 555 6.95 -38.74 21.43
N GLN A 556 7.95 -37.99 20.90
CA GLN A 556 9.11 -37.52 21.69
C GLN A 556 8.66 -36.42 22.63
N VAL A 557 9.18 -36.47 23.86
CA VAL A 557 8.93 -35.42 24.86
C VAL A 557 10.16 -34.56 25.01
N ILE A 558 9.97 -33.25 24.80
CA ILE A 558 11.01 -32.21 24.86
C ILE A 558 10.69 -31.34 26.08
N GLU A 559 11.69 -31.11 26.93
CA GLU A 559 11.59 -30.13 28.00
C GLU A 559 11.78 -28.71 27.44
N ILE A 560 10.87 -27.81 27.79
CA ILE A 560 10.91 -26.41 27.40
C ILE A 560 11.32 -25.59 28.64
N PRO A 561 12.55 -25.06 28.69
CA PRO A 561 12.97 -24.19 29.77
C PRO A 561 12.44 -22.76 29.61
N ALA A 562 12.38 -22.02 30.71
CA ALA A 562 12.18 -20.57 30.67
C ALA A 562 13.41 -19.92 30.01
N ALA A 563 13.22 -19.31 28.86
CA ALA A 563 14.30 -18.67 28.08
C ALA A 563 14.87 -17.43 28.79
N LEU A 564 14.09 -16.79 29.65
CA LEU A 564 14.45 -15.58 30.42
C LEU A 564 13.94 -15.70 31.85
N GLY A 565 14.62 -15.05 32.81
CA GLY A 565 14.11 -14.85 34.15
C GLY A 565 13.02 -13.78 34.16
N GLY A 566 11.90 -14.05 34.83
CA GLY A 566 10.83 -13.06 34.91
C GLY A 566 9.55 -13.61 35.56
N LYS A 567 8.52 -12.77 35.62
CA LYS A 567 7.22 -13.11 36.16
C LYS A 567 6.29 -13.57 35.04
N LEU A 568 5.64 -14.73 35.22
CA LEU A 568 4.67 -15.23 34.26
C LEU A 568 3.44 -14.34 34.22
N VAL A 569 3.13 -13.76 33.05
CA VAL A 569 2.03 -12.83 32.86
C VAL A 569 0.78 -13.53 32.34
N GLU A 570 0.94 -14.48 31.41
CA GLU A 570 -0.18 -15.15 30.75
C GLU A 570 0.19 -16.55 30.32
N VAL A 571 -0.77 -17.46 30.35
CA VAL A 571 -0.67 -18.83 29.82
C VAL A 571 -1.66 -18.97 28.67
N CYS A 572 -1.17 -19.05 27.45
CA CYS A 572 -2.00 -19.15 26.25
C CYS A 572 -2.17 -20.59 25.73
N ALA A 573 -1.57 -21.59 26.41
CA ALA A 573 -1.64 -23.00 26.05
C ALA A 573 -2.52 -23.77 27.01
N ASP A 574 -3.49 -24.52 26.47
CA ASP A 574 -4.21 -25.55 27.21
C ASP A 574 -3.45 -26.87 27.13
N GLN A 575 -3.37 -27.59 28.27
CA GLN A 575 -2.87 -28.94 28.30
C GLN A 575 -3.69 -29.82 27.35
N LYS A 576 -3.02 -30.66 26.53
CA LYS A 576 -3.62 -31.60 25.57
C LYS A 576 -4.19 -31.03 24.27
N ARG A 577 -3.96 -29.74 23.94
CA ARG A 577 -4.26 -29.26 22.59
C ARG A 577 -2.98 -29.24 21.75
N PRO A 578 -3.00 -29.75 20.50
CA PRO A 578 -1.86 -29.64 19.59
C PRO A 578 -1.51 -28.18 19.33
N THR A 579 -0.23 -27.85 19.41
CA THR A 579 0.30 -26.53 19.03
C THR A 579 0.92 -26.64 17.65
N ALA A 580 0.68 -25.65 16.77
CA ALA A 580 1.30 -25.57 15.46
C ALA A 580 2.59 -24.77 15.54
N SER A 581 3.70 -25.34 15.05
CA SER A 581 4.98 -24.64 14.92
C SER A 581 4.84 -23.47 13.94
N GLY A 582 5.32 -22.30 14.33
CA GLY A 582 5.34 -21.12 13.45
C GLY A 582 4.02 -20.37 13.27
N ASN A 583 2.88 -20.92 13.59
CA ASN A 583 1.65 -20.14 13.78
C ASN A 583 1.55 -19.70 15.24
N LYS A 584 0.96 -18.53 15.51
CA LYS A 584 0.64 -18.04 16.86
C LYS A 584 -0.23 -19.06 17.60
N GLY A 585 0.39 -20.18 17.92
CA GLY A 585 -0.13 -21.14 18.89
C GLY A 585 -0.08 -20.46 20.25
N PRO A 586 -0.69 -21.08 21.24
CA PRO A 586 -0.75 -20.52 22.58
C PRO A 586 0.67 -20.15 23.04
N GLN A 587 0.89 -18.86 23.24
CA GLN A 587 2.16 -18.31 23.69
C GLN A 587 2.19 -18.29 25.22
N LEU A 588 3.25 -18.85 25.76
CA LEU A 588 3.53 -18.71 27.19
C LEU A 588 4.39 -17.44 27.34
N ARG A 589 3.91 -16.47 28.09
CA ARG A 589 4.60 -15.17 28.23
C ARG A 589 5.13 -15.00 29.64
N CYS A 590 6.44 -14.77 29.74
CA CYS A 590 7.09 -14.28 30.95
C CYS A 590 7.43 -12.80 30.75
N GLY A 591 6.85 -11.91 31.54
CA GLY A 591 7.20 -10.49 31.57
C GLY A 591 8.08 -10.20 32.78
N SER A 592 9.17 -9.45 32.59
CA SER A 592 9.92 -8.85 33.69
C SER A 592 9.14 -7.64 34.20
N VAL A 593 8.82 -7.61 35.49
CA VAL A 593 8.50 -6.38 36.17
C VAL A 593 9.78 -5.97 36.91
N SER A 594 10.36 -4.84 36.49
CA SER A 594 11.46 -4.18 37.18
C SER A 594 11.02 -3.65 38.54
#